data_6ba82d48afd44c353666f6b36a9c9c0a
#
_entry.id   6ba82d48afd44c353666f6b36a9c9c0a
#
_cell.length_a   1.000
_cell.length_b   1.000
_cell.length_c   1.000
_cell.angle_alpha   90.00
_cell.angle_beta   90.00
_cell.angle_gamma   90.00
#
_symmetry.space_group_name_H-M   'P 1'
#
loop_
_entity.id
_entity.type
_entity.pdbx_description
1 polymer ?
#
loop_
_entity_poly.entity_id
_entity_poly.type
_entity_poly.pdbx_seq_one_letter_code
_entity_poly.pdbx_strand_id
1 'polypeptide(L)'
;MEDGINEAGASLASRLAALEDVSAIQALKWRYLRACDRKQPEVVADCFTADAVIDYEGFPLFTSGEAFAQAFARLGCQPHIIDMHHGQNPIVELVAPDRALGWFDCFFFQIDTDSARLTQLAVSYDDTFVRRDGRWLIARTVSRRISMLVQEIGEDAVARVRVAARSDAPGPPPGARMTDSTWGAA
;
A
#
# COMPACT_ATOMS: atom_id res chain seq x y z
N MET A 1 -33.80 -22.74 -34.55
CA MET A 1 -34.76 -23.04 -33.51
C MET A 1 -33.98 -23.28 -32.28
N GLU A 2 -34.06 -22.35 -31.38
CA GLU A 2 -33.64 -22.37 -29.97
C GLU A 2 -32.19 -22.82 -29.65
N ASP A 3 -31.22 -21.99 -29.97
CA ASP A 3 -30.03 -21.92 -29.17
C ASP A 3 -30.23 -20.81 -28.12
N GLY A 4 -31.01 -21.17 -27.08
CA GLY A 4 -31.07 -20.41 -25.85
C GLY A 4 -29.70 -20.43 -25.20
N ILE A 5 -28.96 -19.36 -25.30
CA ILE A 5 -27.77 -19.13 -24.52
C ILE A 5 -28.24 -19.04 -23.06
N ASN A 6 -28.15 -20.18 -22.39
CA ASN A 6 -28.33 -20.29 -20.96
C ASN A 6 -27.10 -19.65 -20.32
N GLU A 7 -27.07 -18.34 -20.17
CA GLU A 7 -26.29 -17.68 -19.12
C GLU A 7 -26.89 -18.12 -17.78
N ALA A 8 -26.64 -19.37 -17.42
CA ALA A 8 -26.97 -19.89 -16.10
C ALA A 8 -26.13 -19.07 -15.11
N GLY A 9 -26.74 -18.09 -14.51
CA GLY A 9 -26.16 -17.26 -13.48
C GLY A 9 -25.44 -18.16 -12.46
N ALA A 10 -24.23 -17.77 -12.08
CA ALA A 10 -23.44 -18.48 -11.08
C ALA A 10 -24.34 -18.89 -9.90
N SER A 11 -24.19 -20.13 -9.42
CA SER A 11 -25.00 -20.66 -8.31
C SER A 11 -24.84 -19.76 -7.07
N LEU A 12 -25.83 -19.74 -6.18
CA LEU A 12 -25.73 -18.97 -4.92
C LEU A 12 -24.45 -19.36 -4.15
N ALA A 13 -24.08 -20.63 -4.14
CA ALA A 13 -22.87 -21.13 -3.50
C ALA A 13 -21.60 -20.53 -4.15
N SER A 14 -21.53 -20.45 -5.48
CA SER A 14 -20.35 -19.86 -6.15
C SER A 14 -20.29 -18.34 -5.96
N ARG A 15 -21.43 -17.66 -5.89
CA ARG A 15 -21.48 -16.23 -5.59
C ARG A 15 -21.06 -15.95 -4.14
N LEU A 16 -21.48 -16.78 -3.20
CA LEU A 16 -21.08 -16.68 -1.81
C LEU A 16 -19.57 -16.90 -1.67
N ALA A 17 -19.02 -17.96 -2.29
CA ALA A 17 -17.59 -18.23 -2.28
C ALA A 17 -16.76 -17.06 -2.85
N ALA A 18 -17.23 -16.43 -3.93
CA ALA A 18 -16.55 -15.26 -4.49
C ALA A 18 -16.56 -14.06 -3.51
N LEU A 19 -17.67 -13.83 -2.81
CA LEU A 19 -17.75 -12.77 -1.79
C LEU A 19 -16.84 -13.07 -0.60
N GLU A 20 -16.77 -14.32 -0.15
CA GLU A 20 -15.87 -14.74 0.91
C GLU A 20 -14.40 -14.53 0.52
N ASP A 21 -14.03 -14.86 -0.73
CA ASP A 21 -12.69 -14.62 -1.25
C ASP A 21 -12.32 -13.15 -1.31
N VAL A 22 -13.20 -12.30 -1.83
CA VAL A 22 -13.00 -10.85 -1.84
C VAL A 22 -12.82 -10.31 -0.41
N SER A 23 -13.67 -10.75 0.51
CA SER A 23 -13.56 -10.37 1.92
C SER A 23 -12.25 -10.84 2.56
N ALA A 24 -11.81 -12.06 2.28
CA ALA A 24 -10.56 -12.61 2.78
C ALA A 24 -9.32 -11.85 2.25
N ILE A 25 -9.34 -11.45 0.97
CA ILE A 25 -8.27 -10.67 0.35
C ILE A 25 -8.20 -9.27 0.96
N GLN A 26 -9.33 -8.61 1.15
CA GLN A 26 -9.37 -7.31 1.83
C GLN A 26 -8.88 -7.43 3.28
N ALA A 27 -9.32 -8.44 4.01
CA ALA A 27 -8.87 -8.70 5.37
C ALA A 27 -7.35 -8.96 5.45
N LEU A 28 -6.77 -9.66 4.44
CA LEU A 28 -5.33 -9.84 4.34
C LEU A 28 -4.60 -8.50 4.16
N LYS A 29 -5.09 -7.62 3.27
CA LYS A 29 -4.50 -6.29 3.07
C LYS A 29 -4.55 -5.46 4.35
N TRP A 30 -5.68 -5.47 5.05
CA TRP A 30 -5.82 -4.74 6.33
C TRP A 30 -4.94 -5.35 7.44
N ARG A 31 -4.80 -6.67 7.47
CA ARG A 31 -3.87 -7.35 8.38
C ARG A 31 -2.43 -6.90 8.14
N TYR A 32 -2.01 -6.83 6.88
CA TYR A 32 -0.67 -6.36 6.49
C TYR A 32 -0.43 -4.92 6.96
N LEU A 33 -1.31 -3.96 6.60
CA LEU A 33 -1.16 -2.56 6.99
C LEU A 33 -1.16 -2.40 8.52
N ARG A 34 -2.06 -3.10 9.21
CA ARG A 34 -2.13 -3.08 10.68
C ARG A 34 -0.90 -3.70 11.34
N ALA A 35 -0.29 -4.70 10.74
CA ALA A 35 0.96 -5.30 11.24
C ALA A 35 2.14 -4.31 11.12
N CYS A 36 2.17 -3.51 10.07
CA CYS A 36 3.12 -2.40 9.94
C CYS A 36 2.95 -1.38 11.08
N ASP A 37 1.72 -0.92 11.33
CA ASP A 37 1.44 0.05 12.41
C ASP A 37 1.81 -0.49 13.79
N ARG A 38 1.63 -1.79 14.00
CA ARG A 38 1.92 -2.47 15.28
C ARG A 38 3.35 -2.97 15.42
N LYS A 39 4.20 -2.70 14.41
CA LYS A 39 5.61 -3.10 14.44
C LYS A 39 5.79 -4.61 14.61
N GLN A 40 5.05 -5.40 13.82
CA GLN A 40 5.00 -6.86 13.85
C GLN A 40 5.60 -7.44 12.56
N PRO A 41 6.93 -7.41 12.37
CA PRO A 41 7.57 -7.83 11.13
C PRO A 41 7.31 -9.30 10.78
N GLU A 42 7.14 -10.17 11.76
CA GLU A 42 6.78 -11.58 11.57
C GLU A 42 5.37 -11.73 10.94
N VAL A 43 4.42 -10.88 11.36
CA VAL A 43 3.06 -10.87 10.78
C VAL A 43 3.10 -10.25 9.38
N VAL A 44 3.95 -9.25 9.16
CA VAL A 44 4.19 -8.67 7.83
C VAL A 44 4.70 -9.76 6.88
N ALA A 45 5.73 -10.53 7.26
CA ALA A 45 6.26 -11.63 6.45
C ALA A 45 5.18 -12.68 6.13
N ASP A 46 4.34 -13.07 7.10
CA ASP A 46 3.28 -14.08 6.93
C ASP A 46 2.13 -13.63 5.99
N CYS A 47 2.07 -12.36 5.62
CA CYS A 47 1.11 -11.87 4.62
C CYS A 47 1.55 -12.15 3.18
N PHE A 48 2.81 -12.49 2.94
CA PHE A 48 3.40 -12.64 1.62
C PHE A 48 3.70 -14.10 1.27
N THR A 49 3.79 -14.39 -0.03
CA THR A 49 4.43 -15.63 -0.48
C THR A 49 5.94 -15.57 -0.25
N ALA A 50 6.59 -16.73 -0.16
CA ALA A 50 8.03 -16.81 0.04
C ALA A 50 8.83 -16.11 -1.07
N ASP A 51 8.29 -16.13 -2.29
CA ASP A 51 8.84 -15.55 -3.52
C ASP A 51 8.16 -14.23 -3.93
N ALA A 52 7.53 -13.55 -2.99
CA ALA A 52 6.79 -12.31 -3.25
C ALA A 52 7.68 -11.21 -3.84
N VAL A 53 7.13 -10.46 -4.77
CA VAL A 53 7.78 -9.28 -5.36
C VAL A 53 7.17 -8.01 -4.74
N ILE A 54 7.99 -7.24 -4.05
CA ILE A 54 7.58 -5.98 -3.40
C ILE A 54 8.36 -4.82 -4.03
N ASP A 55 7.66 -3.98 -4.77
CA ASP A 55 8.19 -2.82 -5.49
C ASP A 55 7.56 -1.53 -4.95
N TYR A 56 8.20 -0.95 -3.96
CA TYR A 56 7.74 0.29 -3.33
C TYR A 56 8.61 1.47 -3.77
N GLU A 57 7.96 2.52 -4.24
CA GLU A 57 8.67 3.74 -4.67
C GLU A 57 9.53 4.29 -3.53
N GLY A 58 10.82 4.48 -3.83
CA GLY A 58 11.80 4.97 -2.87
C GLY A 58 12.52 3.87 -2.06
N PHE A 59 12.19 2.60 -2.29
CA PHE A 59 12.83 1.44 -1.67
C PHE A 59 13.48 0.53 -2.73
N PRO A 60 14.47 -0.29 -2.34
CA PRO A 60 14.95 -1.36 -3.20
C PRO A 60 13.84 -2.36 -3.53
N LEU A 61 13.94 -3.01 -4.68
CA LEU A 61 13.08 -4.14 -5.01
C LEU A 61 13.37 -5.32 -4.06
N PHE A 62 12.34 -5.83 -3.40
CA PHE A 62 12.45 -7.07 -2.62
C PHE A 62 11.82 -8.22 -3.38
N THR A 63 12.45 -9.39 -3.29
CA THR A 63 12.03 -10.64 -3.96
C THR A 63 11.60 -11.71 -2.97
N SER A 64 11.33 -11.34 -1.74
CA SER A 64 10.70 -12.20 -0.72
C SER A 64 10.04 -11.36 0.37
N GLY A 65 8.94 -11.87 0.94
CA GLY A 65 8.28 -11.27 2.10
C GLY A 65 9.20 -11.19 3.31
N GLU A 66 10.07 -12.18 3.51
CA GLU A 66 11.04 -12.21 4.61
C GLU A 66 12.08 -11.07 4.48
N ALA A 67 12.66 -10.87 3.29
CA ALA A 67 13.63 -9.80 3.06
C ALA A 67 13.01 -8.41 3.28
N PHE A 68 11.76 -8.23 2.85
CA PHE A 68 11.00 -7.01 3.11
C PHE A 68 10.73 -6.81 4.61
N ALA A 69 10.26 -7.84 5.32
CA ALA A 69 10.00 -7.78 6.76
C ALA A 69 11.26 -7.46 7.57
N GLN A 70 12.41 -8.01 7.19
CA GLN A 70 13.70 -7.68 7.81
C GLN A 70 14.10 -6.21 7.57
N ALA A 71 13.88 -5.68 6.37
CA ALA A 71 14.10 -4.26 6.09
C ALA A 71 13.14 -3.39 6.91
N PHE A 72 11.87 -3.75 6.98
CA PHE A 72 10.86 -3.08 7.79
C PHE A 72 11.24 -3.09 9.29
N ALA A 73 11.71 -4.22 9.82
CA ALA A 73 12.17 -4.32 11.21
C ALA A 73 13.31 -3.32 11.52
N ARG A 74 14.22 -3.13 10.57
CA ARG A 74 15.34 -2.19 10.75
C ARG A 74 14.94 -0.72 10.60
N LEU A 75 14.01 -0.41 9.70
CA LEU A 75 13.69 0.98 9.33
C LEU A 75 12.42 1.49 10.01
N GLY A 76 11.37 0.66 10.04
CA GLY A 76 10.04 1.04 10.50
C GLY A 76 9.76 0.70 11.97
N CYS A 77 10.46 -0.29 12.56
CA CYS A 77 10.21 -0.73 13.93
C CYS A 77 11.09 0.00 14.96
N GLN A 78 11.52 1.22 14.67
CA GLN A 78 12.29 2.02 15.62
C GLN A 78 11.35 2.74 16.61
N PRO A 79 11.75 2.91 17.91
CA PRO A 79 10.90 3.54 18.92
C PRO A 79 10.47 4.96 18.59
N HIS A 80 11.29 5.71 17.85
CA HIS A 80 11.02 7.09 17.45
C HIS A 80 10.10 7.19 16.21
N ILE A 81 9.78 6.08 15.55
CA ILE A 81 8.93 6.04 14.37
C ILE A 81 7.50 5.65 14.77
N ILE A 82 6.58 6.60 14.64
CA ILE A 82 5.14 6.40 14.86
C ILE A 82 4.45 6.57 13.53
N ASP A 83 3.84 5.50 13.02
CA ASP A 83 3.15 5.54 11.74
C ASP A 83 1.77 4.89 11.81
N MET A 84 0.93 5.23 10.83
CA MET A 84 -0.39 4.67 10.66
C MET A 84 -0.76 4.64 9.18
N HIS A 85 -1.30 3.49 8.78
CA HIS A 85 -1.76 3.24 7.42
C HIS A 85 -3.29 3.20 7.40
N HIS A 86 -3.90 4.12 6.68
CA HIS A 86 -5.34 4.12 6.42
C HIS A 86 -5.59 3.60 5.01
N GLY A 87 -5.76 2.27 4.88
CA GLY A 87 -6.13 1.64 3.61
C GLY A 87 -7.58 1.95 3.26
N GLN A 88 -7.85 2.22 1.97
CA GLN A 88 -9.17 2.63 1.48
C GLN A 88 -9.37 2.23 0.01
N ASN A 89 -10.60 2.46 -0.49
CA ASN A 89 -10.99 2.28 -1.89
C ASN A 89 -10.62 0.89 -2.46
N PRO A 90 -10.94 -0.23 -1.78
CA PRO A 90 -10.55 -1.55 -2.23
C PRO A 90 -11.33 -1.94 -3.49
N ILE A 91 -10.60 -2.33 -4.53
CA ILE A 91 -11.15 -3.02 -5.70
C ILE A 91 -10.44 -4.37 -5.79
N VAL A 92 -11.18 -5.47 -5.85
CA VAL A 92 -10.63 -6.82 -5.96
C VAL A 92 -11.32 -7.53 -7.10
N GLU A 93 -10.54 -8.13 -7.99
CA GLU A 93 -10.99 -8.92 -9.13
C GLU A 93 -10.44 -10.36 -9.02
N LEU A 94 -11.33 -11.33 -8.94
CA LEU A 94 -10.98 -12.74 -8.97
C LEU A 94 -10.74 -13.15 -10.43
N VAL A 95 -9.49 -13.39 -10.80
CA VAL A 95 -9.12 -13.73 -12.20
C VAL A 95 -8.96 -15.23 -12.40
N ALA A 96 -8.84 -16.01 -11.32
CA ALA A 96 -8.85 -17.48 -11.30
C ALA A 96 -9.27 -17.96 -9.90
N PRO A 97 -9.60 -19.26 -9.72
CA PRO A 97 -9.97 -19.79 -8.40
C PRO A 97 -8.92 -19.59 -7.29
N ASP A 98 -7.66 -19.44 -7.68
CA ASP A 98 -6.52 -19.29 -6.78
C ASP A 98 -5.72 -18.00 -7.04
N ARG A 99 -6.25 -17.06 -7.83
CA ARG A 99 -5.57 -15.82 -8.18
C ARG A 99 -6.53 -14.63 -8.25
N ALA A 100 -6.10 -13.51 -7.70
CA ALA A 100 -6.83 -12.24 -7.74
C ALA A 100 -5.89 -11.08 -7.99
N LEU A 101 -6.45 -10.00 -8.54
CA LEU A 101 -5.84 -8.67 -8.60
C LEU A 101 -6.56 -7.76 -7.61
N GLY A 102 -5.83 -6.80 -7.05
CA GLY A 102 -6.40 -5.83 -6.14
C GLY A 102 -5.76 -4.47 -6.25
N TRP A 103 -6.59 -3.45 -6.18
CA TRP A 103 -6.19 -2.05 -6.15
C TRP A 103 -6.67 -1.43 -4.85
N PHE A 104 -5.77 -0.71 -4.19
CA PHE A 104 -6.04 -0.08 -2.91
C PHE A 104 -5.39 1.29 -2.89
N ASP A 105 -6.05 2.24 -2.27
CA ASP A 105 -5.41 3.48 -1.88
C ASP A 105 -5.00 3.42 -0.41
N CYS A 106 -4.02 4.21 -0.02
CA CYS A 106 -3.64 4.34 1.37
C CYS A 106 -3.22 5.78 1.66
N PHE A 107 -3.77 6.31 2.73
CA PHE A 107 -3.22 7.49 3.38
C PHE A 107 -2.29 7.03 4.50
N PHE A 108 -1.03 7.37 4.37
CA PHE A 108 0.01 7.04 5.33
C PHE A 108 0.43 8.30 6.10
N PHE A 109 0.63 8.12 7.37
CA PHE A 109 1.03 9.17 8.30
C PHE A 109 2.19 8.63 9.15
N GLN A 110 3.27 9.42 9.27
CA GLN A 110 4.41 9.06 10.09
C GLN A 110 4.92 10.28 10.86
N ILE A 111 5.18 10.10 12.14
CA ILE A 111 5.96 11.00 12.97
C ILE A 111 7.31 10.36 13.24
N ASP A 112 8.37 11.09 12.97
CA ASP A 112 9.72 10.79 13.44
C ASP A 112 10.05 11.78 14.57
N THR A 113 10.08 11.26 15.80
CA THR A 113 10.26 12.10 16.98
C THR A 113 11.71 12.57 17.17
N ASP A 114 12.69 11.82 16.62
CA ASP A 114 14.10 12.19 16.70
C ASP A 114 14.44 13.35 15.77
N SER A 115 13.85 13.37 14.58
CA SER A 115 14.03 14.45 13.61
C SER A 115 12.94 15.52 13.68
N ALA A 116 11.99 15.41 14.61
CA ALA A 116 10.83 16.28 14.74
C ALA A 116 10.10 16.50 13.40
N ARG A 117 9.84 15.39 12.67
CA ARG A 117 9.32 15.41 11.31
C ARG A 117 7.99 14.66 11.23
N LEU A 118 7.02 15.29 10.55
CA LEU A 118 5.76 14.68 10.13
C LEU A 118 5.81 14.42 8.63
N THR A 119 5.51 13.19 8.23
CA THR A 119 5.33 12.81 6.83
C THR A 119 3.91 12.31 6.61
N GLN A 120 3.26 12.82 5.57
CA GLN A 120 1.97 12.34 5.08
C GLN A 120 2.12 11.92 3.63
N LEU A 121 1.64 10.73 3.28
CA LEU A 121 1.66 10.19 1.93
C LEU A 121 0.26 9.78 1.51
N ALA A 122 -0.10 10.08 0.27
CA ALA A 122 -1.12 9.33 -0.44
C ALA A 122 -0.41 8.37 -1.41
N VAL A 123 -0.74 7.10 -1.34
CA VAL A 123 -0.16 6.06 -2.18
C VAL A 123 -1.24 5.18 -2.79
N SER A 124 -0.97 4.64 -3.97
CA SER A 124 -1.77 3.59 -4.59
C SER A 124 -1.00 2.26 -4.55
N TYR A 125 -1.74 1.17 -4.43
CA TYR A 125 -1.22 -0.19 -4.51
C TYR A 125 -1.85 -0.95 -5.66
N ASP A 126 -1.01 -1.65 -6.43
CA ASP A 126 -1.39 -2.66 -7.42
C ASP A 126 -0.88 -4.01 -6.91
N ASP A 127 -1.79 -4.84 -6.45
CA ASP A 127 -1.49 -6.09 -5.78
C ASP A 127 -1.91 -7.31 -6.61
N THR A 128 -1.13 -8.37 -6.53
CA THR A 128 -1.52 -9.71 -6.99
C THR A 128 -1.58 -10.64 -5.80
N PHE A 129 -2.70 -11.32 -5.66
CA PHE A 129 -2.94 -12.29 -4.62
C PHE A 129 -2.99 -13.71 -5.21
N VAL A 130 -2.49 -14.66 -4.45
CA VAL A 130 -2.59 -16.09 -4.77
C VAL A 130 -3.06 -16.88 -3.56
N ARG A 131 -3.82 -17.97 -3.83
CA ARG A 131 -4.22 -18.90 -2.79
C ARG A 131 -3.20 -20.02 -2.70
N ARG A 132 -2.66 -20.27 -1.51
CA ARG A 132 -1.77 -21.38 -1.20
C ARG A 132 -2.27 -22.06 0.07
N ASP A 133 -2.43 -23.37 0.04
CA ASP A 133 -2.90 -24.18 1.18
C ASP A 133 -4.18 -23.63 1.82
N GLY A 134 -5.12 -23.18 0.97
CA GLY A 134 -6.40 -22.62 1.41
C GLY A 134 -6.36 -21.17 1.90
N ARG A 135 -5.19 -20.52 1.94
CA ARG A 135 -5.01 -19.14 2.39
C ARG A 135 -4.66 -18.22 1.23
N TRP A 136 -5.23 -17.01 1.22
CA TRP A 136 -4.79 -15.94 0.34
C TRP A 136 -3.50 -15.31 0.88
N LEU A 137 -2.56 -15.03 -0.02
CA LEU A 137 -1.28 -14.38 0.27
C LEU A 137 -0.99 -13.33 -0.81
N ILE A 138 -0.21 -12.30 -0.46
CA ILE A 138 0.27 -11.30 -1.41
C ILE A 138 1.48 -11.89 -2.15
N ALA A 139 1.34 -12.11 -3.47
CA ALA A 139 2.44 -12.59 -4.31
C ALA A 139 3.22 -11.44 -4.96
N ARG A 140 2.55 -10.33 -5.21
CA ARG A 140 3.17 -9.12 -5.74
C ARG A 140 2.45 -7.90 -5.19
N THR A 141 3.22 -6.88 -4.83
CA THR A 141 2.67 -5.57 -4.47
C THR A 141 3.54 -4.47 -5.07
N VAL A 142 2.90 -3.50 -5.66
CA VAL A 142 3.55 -2.30 -6.20
C VAL A 142 2.92 -1.10 -5.53
N SER A 143 3.73 -0.28 -4.88
CA SER A 143 3.24 0.97 -4.30
C SER A 143 3.84 2.16 -5.04
N ARG A 144 2.97 3.10 -5.41
CA ARG A 144 3.37 4.36 -6.06
C ARG A 144 2.81 5.54 -5.29
N ARG A 145 3.65 6.53 -5.09
CA ARG A 145 3.30 7.75 -4.39
C ARG A 145 2.42 8.63 -5.28
N ILE A 146 1.26 9.01 -4.76
CA ILE A 146 0.37 10.01 -5.38
C ILE A 146 0.78 11.40 -4.93
N SER A 147 1.00 11.58 -3.62
CA SER A 147 1.45 12.84 -3.05
C SER A 147 2.25 12.62 -1.77
N MET A 148 3.07 13.60 -1.42
CA MET A 148 3.85 13.59 -0.18
C MET A 148 3.88 15.01 0.40
N LEU A 149 3.60 15.09 1.69
CA LEU A 149 3.80 16.29 2.52
C LEU A 149 4.77 15.92 3.62
N VAL A 150 5.85 16.70 3.75
CA VAL A 150 6.80 16.58 4.86
C VAL A 150 6.86 17.92 5.57
N GLN A 151 6.64 17.89 6.88
CA GLN A 151 6.74 19.02 7.77
C GLN A 151 7.88 18.79 8.76
N GLU A 152 8.81 19.73 8.85
CA GLU A 152 9.81 19.79 9.91
C GLU A 152 9.29 20.74 10.99
N ILE A 153 9.22 20.27 12.22
CA ILE A 153 8.62 21.00 13.34
C ILE A 153 9.75 21.62 14.16
N GLY A 154 9.75 22.94 14.30
CA GLY A 154 10.62 23.66 15.20
C GLY A 154 10.01 23.75 16.62
N GLU A 155 10.73 24.36 17.56
CA GLU A 155 10.29 24.46 18.96
C GLU A 155 8.94 25.17 19.11
N ASP A 156 8.67 26.21 18.30
CA ASP A 156 7.47 27.04 18.42
C ASP A 156 6.53 26.98 17.20
N ALA A 157 6.95 26.35 16.09
CA ALA A 157 6.18 26.34 14.85
C ALA A 157 6.71 25.30 13.85
N VAL A 158 5.93 25.06 12.78
CA VAL A 158 6.41 24.32 11.61
C VAL A 158 7.53 25.10 10.93
N ALA A 159 8.76 24.58 11.00
CA ALA A 159 9.94 25.25 10.47
C ALA A 159 10.02 25.12 8.94
N ARG A 160 9.54 24.03 8.37
CA ARG A 160 9.57 23.79 6.93
C ARG A 160 8.45 22.85 6.48
N VAL A 161 7.87 23.14 5.32
CA VAL A 161 6.91 22.27 4.63
C VAL A 161 7.45 21.95 3.23
N ARG A 162 7.46 20.67 2.87
CA ARG A 162 7.81 20.20 1.53
C ARG A 162 6.68 19.34 1.00
N VAL A 163 6.27 19.63 -0.23
CA VAL A 163 5.22 18.88 -0.94
C VAL A 163 5.82 18.27 -2.21
N ALA A 164 5.52 17.02 -2.48
CA ALA A 164 5.89 16.35 -3.72
C ALA A 164 4.67 15.62 -4.28
N ALA A 165 4.43 15.82 -5.58
CA ALA A 165 3.43 15.08 -6.33
C ALA A 165 4.02 13.75 -6.85
N ARG A 166 3.22 12.99 -7.59
CA ARG A 166 3.68 11.78 -8.28
C ARG A 166 4.90 12.07 -9.14
N SER A 167 5.83 11.12 -9.20
CA SER A 167 7.03 11.23 -10.02
C SER A 167 6.74 11.23 -11.53
N ASP A 168 5.60 10.67 -11.94
CA ASP A 168 5.11 10.64 -13.33
C ASP A 168 4.20 11.84 -13.68
N ALA A 169 3.89 12.70 -12.72
CA ALA A 169 3.25 13.96 -13.01
C ALA A 169 4.19 14.82 -13.89
N PRO A 170 3.67 15.55 -14.89
CA PRO A 170 4.49 16.47 -15.64
C PRO A 170 5.18 17.40 -14.64
N GLY A 171 6.51 17.40 -14.68
CA GLY A 171 7.32 18.27 -13.83
C GLY A 171 6.94 19.74 -14.04
N PRO A 172 7.33 20.62 -13.14
CA PRO A 172 7.12 22.05 -13.30
C PRO A 172 7.70 22.47 -14.67
N PRO A 173 7.07 23.44 -15.34
CA PRO A 173 7.53 23.89 -16.65
C PRO A 173 9.01 24.28 -16.60
N PRO A 174 9.76 24.09 -17.68
CA PRO A 174 11.18 24.45 -17.73
C PRO A 174 11.37 25.90 -17.26
N GLY A 175 12.22 26.08 -16.26
CA GLY A 175 12.50 27.41 -15.68
C GLY A 175 11.74 27.73 -14.39
N ALA A 176 10.76 26.94 -13.97
CA ALA A 176 10.15 27.12 -12.67
C ALA A 176 11.18 26.75 -11.57
N ARG A 177 11.61 27.76 -10.83
CA ARG A 177 12.42 27.51 -9.62
C ARG A 177 11.46 27.04 -8.53
N MET A 178 11.64 25.82 -8.07
CA MET A 178 11.03 25.37 -6.82
C MET A 178 11.70 26.14 -5.68
N THR A 179 11.13 27.27 -5.33
CA THR A 179 11.44 27.91 -4.04
C THR A 179 10.53 27.28 -3.00
N ASP A 180 11.04 27.09 -1.78
CA ASP A 180 10.27 26.51 -0.65
C ASP A 180 8.94 27.23 -0.39
N SER A 181 8.73 28.40 -0.97
CA SER A 181 7.53 29.25 -0.82
C SER A 181 6.48 29.11 -1.92
N THR A 182 6.78 28.46 -3.05
CA THR A 182 5.86 28.43 -4.20
C THR A 182 4.75 27.35 -4.07
N TRP A 183 4.86 26.44 -3.14
CA TRP A 183 3.87 25.39 -2.91
C TRP A 183 2.93 25.68 -1.73
N GLY A 184 3.14 26.77 -1.02
CA GLY A 184 2.30 27.21 0.09
C GLY A 184 1.35 28.37 -0.25
N ALA A 185 1.29 28.79 -1.52
CA ALA A 185 0.47 29.91 -1.97
C ALA A 185 -0.50 29.47 -3.09
N ALA A 186 -1.30 28.43 -2.84
CA ALA A 186 -2.47 28.10 -3.65
C ALA A 186 -3.64 27.77 -2.74
#